data_5b24c20a72911357d70e3f34229940a6
#
_entry.id   5b24c20a72911357d70e3f34229940a6
#
_cell.length_a   1.000
_cell.length_b   1.000
_cell.length_c   1.000
_cell.angle_alpha   90.00
_cell.angle_beta   90.00
_cell.angle_gamma   90.00
#
_symmetry.space_group_name_H-M   'P 1'
#
loop_
_entity.id
_entity.type
_entity.pdbx_description
1 polymer ?
#
loop_
_entity_poly.entity_id
_entity_poly.type
_entity_poly.pdbx_seq_one_letter_code
_entity_poly.pdbx_strand_id
1 'polypeptide(L)'
;MSHKYIKLSFLSLLVASCSLIISLDKKYNHSSHNYGKKDFSIIYSHSIMGETHPCGCRHFPLGGLPQVAGLFHELKEKRDIFYIDTGDTLFPTPVIPKHISKSARFGALNLAKGLDKLGLKYMLIGDNDLALGFDFLNELKKEVSFEFLISNLKDDKVLTHKKYATIELEGKKVFLVALVKRDLMPFKYQKYFTPMEQAMDKALIDIKELGFEKENKNHQLIVLSHSGIKADEIFAEKYPRIDWIIGSHSQSFTNFSYDVGDTRIVQVLSKNHYLGEVKLAYTGSKKEAYAYHEIRDELHLKMPDNPFHAYIQEHKTTLEKIRNDEQKAFSNFSSSNEKLKTAASCIECHTPQGEKWMKTSHSISYHTLVQANERNNTACIKCHSVGLGDKNGFVNVNDMVLFENRKTDQKTRDQYWKEVANAFGKDVGSIRKLSEKKRMALSKKWLKIDKKFAVEHNFSNVQCLNCHDQHMDHPFHISNKPAPSRSEKLNKITKNCLNCHTSEQSPEWYKKNDRGLYDGPNQKYVQKMIRKVACPLN
;
A
#
# COMPACT_ATOMS: atom_id res chain seq x y z
N MET A 1 -32.03 -10.99 -58.85
CA MET A 1 -32.61 -10.14 -57.74
C MET A 1 -32.38 -10.68 -56.34
N SER A 2 -31.87 -11.89 -56.12
CA SER A 2 -31.84 -12.52 -54.77
C SER A 2 -30.65 -12.11 -53.87
N HIS A 3 -29.50 -11.75 -54.43
CA HIS A 3 -28.29 -11.44 -53.63
C HIS A 3 -28.27 -10.04 -52.95
N LYS A 4 -29.04 -9.07 -53.46
CA LYS A 4 -29.12 -7.72 -52.83
C LYS A 4 -29.96 -7.71 -51.57
N TYR A 5 -31.01 -8.51 -51.48
CA TYR A 5 -31.90 -8.58 -50.32
C TYR A 5 -31.27 -9.33 -49.14
N ILE A 6 -30.43 -10.34 -49.40
CA ILE A 6 -29.70 -11.07 -48.36
C ILE A 6 -28.66 -10.18 -47.68
N LYS A 7 -27.94 -9.34 -48.46
CA LYS A 7 -26.97 -8.38 -47.85
C LYS A 7 -27.65 -7.26 -47.06
N LEU A 8 -28.84 -6.80 -47.48
CA LEU A 8 -29.59 -5.77 -46.75
C LEU A 8 -30.16 -6.33 -45.43
N SER A 9 -30.64 -7.57 -45.41
CA SER A 9 -31.18 -8.21 -44.23
C SER A 9 -30.07 -8.53 -43.21
N PHE A 10 -28.86 -8.90 -43.63
CA PHE A 10 -27.71 -9.08 -42.73
C PHE A 10 -27.21 -7.76 -42.16
N LEU A 11 -27.22 -6.67 -42.94
CA LEU A 11 -26.82 -5.35 -42.45
C LEU A 11 -27.83 -4.77 -41.46
N SER A 12 -29.14 -4.98 -41.69
CA SER A 12 -30.18 -4.56 -40.74
C SER A 12 -30.18 -5.36 -39.44
N LEU A 13 -29.86 -6.64 -39.48
CA LEU A 13 -29.68 -7.49 -38.27
C LEU A 13 -28.44 -7.07 -37.47
N LEU A 14 -27.33 -6.72 -38.13
CA LEU A 14 -26.12 -6.21 -37.47
C LEU A 14 -26.37 -4.84 -36.82
N VAL A 15 -27.06 -3.92 -37.50
CA VAL A 15 -27.39 -2.60 -36.94
C VAL A 15 -28.39 -2.73 -35.78
N ALA A 16 -29.38 -3.63 -35.89
CA ALA A 16 -30.34 -3.89 -34.81
C ALA A 16 -29.67 -4.53 -33.59
N SER A 17 -28.70 -5.45 -33.75
CA SER A 17 -27.95 -6.05 -32.68
C SER A 17 -27.03 -5.04 -31.97
N CYS A 18 -26.32 -4.18 -32.74
CA CYS A 18 -25.51 -3.11 -32.14
C CYS A 18 -26.37 -2.08 -31.37
N SER A 19 -27.53 -1.69 -31.90
CA SER A 19 -28.41 -0.75 -31.20
C SER A 19 -29.01 -1.35 -29.93
N LEU A 20 -29.30 -2.66 -29.92
CA LEU A 20 -29.80 -3.36 -28.72
C LEU A 20 -28.72 -3.45 -27.63
N ILE A 21 -27.48 -3.77 -27.99
CA ILE A 21 -26.34 -3.81 -27.05
C ILE A 21 -26.09 -2.44 -26.45
N ILE A 22 -26.05 -1.38 -27.25
CA ILE A 22 -25.88 0.01 -26.77
C ILE A 22 -27.03 0.42 -25.82
N SER A 23 -28.26 -0.05 -26.10
CA SER A 23 -29.42 0.21 -25.25
C SER A 23 -29.31 -0.49 -23.88
N LEU A 24 -28.86 -1.75 -23.84
CA LEU A 24 -28.66 -2.52 -22.62
C LEU A 24 -27.48 -1.95 -21.80
N ASP A 25 -26.38 -1.61 -22.43
CA ASP A 25 -25.20 -1.01 -21.77
C ASP A 25 -25.58 0.32 -21.09
N LYS A 26 -26.40 1.14 -21.76
CA LYS A 26 -26.92 2.39 -21.20
C LYS A 26 -27.88 2.16 -20.03
N LYS A 27 -28.81 1.22 -20.17
CA LYS A 27 -29.84 0.92 -19.15
C LYS A 27 -29.22 0.42 -17.85
N TYR A 28 -28.20 -0.45 -17.92
CA TYR A 28 -27.60 -1.11 -16.76
C TYR A 28 -26.25 -0.51 -16.36
N ASN A 29 -25.81 0.57 -17.02
CA ASN A 29 -24.48 1.17 -16.79
C ASN A 29 -23.36 0.11 -16.86
N HIS A 30 -23.43 -0.69 -17.92
CA HIS A 30 -22.63 -1.87 -18.16
C HIS A 30 -21.50 -1.59 -19.16
N SER A 31 -20.44 -2.39 -19.14
CA SER A 31 -19.43 -2.45 -20.19
C SER A 31 -19.06 -3.89 -20.51
N SER A 32 -18.67 -4.13 -21.76
CA SER A 32 -18.34 -5.46 -22.27
C SER A 32 -16.95 -5.47 -22.90
N HIS A 33 -16.22 -6.57 -22.70
CA HIS A 33 -14.90 -6.82 -23.26
C HIS A 33 -14.88 -8.17 -23.95
N ASN A 34 -14.28 -8.24 -25.14
CA ASN A 34 -14.19 -9.45 -25.95
C ASN A 34 -12.72 -9.87 -26.09
N TYR A 35 -12.44 -11.14 -25.82
CA TYR A 35 -11.11 -11.76 -25.97
C TYR A 35 -11.21 -13.06 -26.78
N GLY A 36 -10.12 -13.39 -27.49
CA GLY A 36 -10.05 -14.58 -28.33
C GLY A 36 -9.68 -15.87 -27.58
N LYS A 37 -9.07 -16.82 -28.31
CA LYS A 37 -8.79 -18.20 -27.90
C LYS A 37 -7.61 -18.39 -26.94
N LYS A 38 -6.84 -17.35 -26.61
CA LYS A 38 -5.67 -17.49 -25.75
C LYS A 38 -6.06 -17.82 -24.30
N ASP A 39 -5.15 -18.43 -23.59
CA ASP A 39 -5.24 -18.50 -22.13
C ASP A 39 -5.50 -17.13 -21.56
N PHE A 40 -6.44 -17.02 -20.63
CA PHE A 40 -6.91 -15.77 -20.09
C PHE A 40 -6.90 -15.78 -18.57
N SER A 41 -6.40 -14.71 -17.99
CA SER A 41 -6.36 -14.54 -16.54
C SER A 41 -6.82 -13.16 -16.09
N ILE A 42 -7.59 -13.12 -15.00
CA ILE A 42 -7.77 -11.89 -14.22
C ILE A 42 -6.59 -11.77 -13.27
N ILE A 43 -5.83 -10.69 -13.40
CA ILE A 43 -4.81 -10.29 -12.42
C ILE A 43 -5.44 -9.23 -11.52
N TYR A 44 -5.22 -9.33 -10.22
CA TYR A 44 -5.78 -8.36 -9.29
C TYR A 44 -4.79 -7.87 -8.23
N SER A 45 -5.00 -6.61 -7.84
CA SER A 45 -4.36 -5.94 -6.70
C SER A 45 -5.42 -5.39 -5.75
N HIS A 46 -4.99 -4.99 -4.56
CA HIS A 46 -5.76 -4.18 -3.63
C HIS A 46 -4.85 -3.53 -2.60
N SER A 47 -5.38 -2.55 -1.87
CA SER A 47 -4.70 -1.90 -0.75
C SER A 47 -3.26 -1.50 -1.09
N ILE A 48 -3.08 -0.89 -2.28
CA ILE A 48 -1.77 -0.37 -2.72
C ILE A 48 -1.35 0.79 -1.84
N MET A 49 -2.32 1.54 -1.27
CA MET A 49 -2.11 2.56 -0.24
C MET A 49 -1.15 3.69 -0.67
N GLY A 50 -1.18 4.06 -1.95
CA GLY A 50 -0.36 5.14 -2.50
C GLY A 50 1.09 4.73 -2.82
N GLU A 51 1.46 3.46 -2.68
CA GLU A 51 2.83 3.00 -2.93
C GLU A 51 3.10 2.77 -4.42
N THR A 52 4.07 3.51 -4.97
CA THR A 52 4.46 3.45 -6.39
C THR A 52 5.75 2.67 -6.63
N HIS A 53 6.55 2.47 -5.61
CA HIS A 53 7.87 1.83 -5.70
C HIS A 53 8.20 1.06 -4.41
N PRO A 54 9.13 0.09 -4.45
CA PRO A 54 9.48 -0.72 -3.29
C PRO A 54 9.99 0.14 -2.14
N CYS A 55 9.54 -0.15 -0.92
CA CYS A 55 10.16 0.41 0.27
C CYS A 55 11.55 -0.19 0.46
N GLY A 56 12.59 0.66 0.48
CA GLY A 56 13.98 0.25 0.69
C GLY A 56 14.30 -0.35 2.07
N CYS A 57 13.33 -0.38 2.99
CA CYS A 57 13.47 -0.88 4.36
C CYS A 57 13.53 -2.40 4.46
N ARG A 58 13.19 -3.14 3.40
CA ARG A 58 13.10 -4.60 3.42
C ARG A 58 14.41 -5.28 3.05
N HIS A 59 14.63 -6.47 3.61
CA HIS A 59 15.69 -7.38 3.16
C HIS A 59 15.50 -7.78 1.69
N PHE A 60 14.23 -7.93 1.30
CA PHE A 60 13.78 -8.17 -0.06
C PHE A 60 12.75 -7.10 -0.37
N PRO A 61 13.12 -6.04 -1.10
CA PRO A 61 12.15 -5.05 -1.54
C PRO A 61 11.07 -5.71 -2.37
N LEU A 62 9.81 -5.48 -2.02
CA LEU A 62 8.64 -6.01 -2.71
C LEU A 62 7.78 -4.86 -3.23
N GLY A 63 7.04 -5.14 -4.31
CA GLY A 63 6.12 -4.18 -4.91
C GLY A 63 6.81 -3.25 -5.91
N GLY A 64 6.07 -2.23 -6.34
CA GLY A 64 6.53 -1.21 -7.27
C GLY A 64 6.04 -1.38 -8.70
N LEU A 65 5.70 -0.25 -9.35
CA LEU A 65 5.18 -0.26 -10.72
C LEU A 65 6.18 -0.83 -11.75
N PRO A 66 7.51 -0.57 -11.66
CA PRO A 66 8.47 -1.18 -12.58
C PRO A 66 8.48 -2.71 -12.49
N GLN A 67 8.37 -3.26 -11.30
CA GLN A 67 8.36 -4.70 -11.04
C GLN A 67 7.07 -5.34 -11.56
N VAL A 68 5.92 -4.68 -11.34
CA VAL A 68 4.63 -5.12 -11.92
C VAL A 68 4.66 -5.07 -13.44
N ALA A 69 5.25 -4.03 -14.04
CA ALA A 69 5.41 -3.95 -15.49
C ALA A 69 6.22 -5.12 -16.06
N GLY A 70 7.31 -5.49 -15.40
CA GLY A 70 8.11 -6.66 -15.78
C GLY A 70 7.35 -7.97 -15.69
N LEU A 71 6.58 -8.18 -14.60
CA LEU A 71 5.69 -9.34 -14.49
C LEU A 71 4.66 -9.36 -15.62
N PHE A 72 4.01 -8.23 -15.90
CA PHE A 72 2.98 -8.15 -16.94
C PHE A 72 3.56 -8.38 -18.34
N HIS A 73 4.78 -7.92 -18.60
CA HIS A 73 5.48 -8.23 -19.84
C HIS A 73 5.64 -9.74 -20.01
N GLU A 74 6.14 -10.44 -19.00
CA GLU A 74 6.31 -11.91 -19.03
C GLU A 74 4.97 -12.66 -19.16
N LEU A 75 3.92 -12.23 -18.45
CA LEU A 75 2.61 -12.89 -18.51
C LEU A 75 1.93 -12.72 -19.87
N LYS A 76 2.02 -11.53 -20.47
CA LYS A 76 1.42 -11.24 -21.80
C LYS A 76 2.02 -12.05 -22.95
N GLU A 77 3.24 -12.56 -22.81
CA GLU A 77 3.81 -13.52 -23.76
C GLU A 77 3.08 -14.87 -23.77
N LYS A 78 2.49 -15.25 -22.62
CA LYS A 78 1.88 -16.56 -22.38
C LYS A 78 0.36 -16.54 -22.49
N ARG A 79 -0.29 -15.43 -22.12
CA ARG A 79 -1.74 -15.31 -22.00
C ARG A 79 -2.22 -13.88 -22.08
N ASP A 80 -3.52 -13.70 -22.33
CA ASP A 80 -4.17 -12.40 -22.17
C ASP A 80 -4.44 -12.16 -20.68
N ILE A 81 -4.15 -10.95 -20.21
CA ILE A 81 -4.37 -10.54 -18.81
C ILE A 81 -5.40 -9.41 -18.74
N PHE A 82 -6.27 -9.50 -17.74
CA PHE A 82 -7.28 -8.50 -17.42
C PHE A 82 -6.98 -7.98 -16.00
N TYR A 83 -6.40 -6.78 -15.91
CA TYR A 83 -5.97 -6.24 -14.64
C TYR A 83 -7.09 -5.45 -13.97
N ILE A 84 -7.36 -5.74 -12.69
CA ILE A 84 -8.35 -5.10 -11.85
C ILE A 84 -7.77 -4.76 -10.48
N ASP A 85 -8.41 -3.83 -9.79
CA ASP A 85 -8.07 -3.48 -8.40
C ASP A 85 -9.33 -3.45 -7.51
N THR A 86 -9.23 -3.96 -6.29
CA THR A 86 -10.37 -4.10 -5.38
C THR A 86 -10.36 -3.12 -4.20
N GLY A 87 -9.68 -1.97 -4.36
CA GLY A 87 -9.79 -0.79 -3.49
C GLY A 87 -8.72 -0.62 -2.44
N ASP A 88 -8.79 0.51 -1.73
CA ASP A 88 -7.75 1.03 -0.83
C ASP A 88 -6.43 1.31 -1.54
N THR A 89 -6.51 1.79 -2.76
CA THR A 89 -5.38 1.92 -3.68
C THR A 89 -4.68 3.26 -3.56
N LEU A 90 -5.45 4.34 -3.45
CA LEU A 90 -4.93 5.71 -3.64
C LEU A 90 -4.27 6.29 -2.40
N PHE A 91 -4.78 5.96 -1.21
CA PHE A 91 -4.33 6.55 0.04
C PHE A 91 -4.11 5.51 1.14
N PRO A 92 -3.16 5.77 2.06
CA PRO A 92 -2.86 4.86 3.17
C PRO A 92 -3.89 4.92 4.31
N THR A 93 -4.73 5.95 4.35
CA THR A 93 -5.74 6.19 5.40
C THR A 93 -6.94 6.94 4.84
N PRO A 94 -8.14 6.80 5.44
CA PRO A 94 -9.35 7.46 4.97
C PRO A 94 -9.40 8.97 5.30
N VAL A 95 -8.38 9.50 5.98
CA VAL A 95 -8.28 10.93 6.34
C VAL A 95 -6.89 11.44 6.03
N ILE A 96 -6.80 12.47 5.20
CA ILE A 96 -5.55 13.16 4.86
C ILE A 96 -5.50 14.50 5.59
N PRO A 97 -4.47 14.74 6.42
CA PRO A 97 -4.26 16.04 7.04
C PRO A 97 -4.07 17.16 6.00
N LYS A 98 -4.62 18.35 6.27
CA LYS A 98 -4.56 19.48 5.31
C LYS A 98 -3.14 19.86 4.89
N HIS A 99 -2.18 19.78 5.81
CA HIS A 99 -0.80 20.19 5.55
C HIS A 99 -0.02 19.27 4.61
N ILE A 100 -0.52 18.05 4.33
CA ILE A 100 0.07 17.10 3.36
C ILE A 100 -0.88 16.81 2.18
N SER A 101 -1.94 17.58 2.02
CA SER A 101 -2.98 17.29 1.03
C SER A 101 -2.50 17.42 -0.41
N LYS A 102 -1.55 18.30 -0.70
CA LYS A 102 -0.97 18.46 -2.05
C LYS A 102 -0.12 17.26 -2.46
N SER A 103 0.75 16.82 -1.56
CA SER A 103 1.60 15.63 -1.80
C SER A 103 0.77 14.36 -1.89
N ALA A 104 -0.24 14.19 -1.03
CA ALA A 104 -1.16 13.06 -1.08
C ALA A 104 -1.95 13.03 -2.40
N ARG A 105 -2.50 14.18 -2.83
CA ARG A 105 -3.21 14.32 -4.10
C ARG A 105 -2.32 13.99 -5.30
N PHE A 106 -1.10 14.56 -5.34
CA PHE A 106 -0.14 14.27 -6.40
C PHE A 106 0.23 12.78 -6.45
N GLY A 107 0.53 12.20 -5.28
CA GLY A 107 0.88 10.78 -5.16
C GLY A 107 -0.22 9.86 -5.69
N ALA A 108 -1.46 10.09 -5.26
CA ALA A 108 -2.63 9.32 -5.68
C ALA A 108 -2.89 9.43 -7.19
N LEU A 109 -2.87 10.65 -7.73
CA LEU A 109 -3.07 10.88 -9.17
C LEU A 109 -1.98 10.19 -10.00
N ASN A 110 -0.74 10.30 -9.55
CA ASN A 110 0.39 9.71 -10.28
C ASN A 110 0.39 8.18 -10.18
N LEU A 111 0.02 7.61 -9.03
CA LEU A 111 -0.20 6.17 -8.90
C LEU A 111 -1.28 5.70 -9.88
N ALA A 112 -2.44 6.37 -9.91
CA ALA A 112 -3.53 6.02 -10.82
C ALA A 112 -3.10 6.05 -12.30
N LYS A 113 -2.37 7.09 -12.72
CA LYS A 113 -1.78 7.16 -14.07
C LYS A 113 -0.79 6.03 -14.34
N GLY A 114 -0.02 5.62 -13.34
CA GLY A 114 0.87 4.47 -13.43
C GLY A 114 0.12 3.15 -13.63
N LEU A 115 -0.95 2.94 -12.87
CA LEU A 115 -1.83 1.76 -13.00
C LEU A 115 -2.55 1.74 -14.36
N ASP A 116 -3.00 2.89 -14.84
CA ASP A 116 -3.58 3.04 -16.19
C ASP A 116 -2.59 2.62 -17.29
N LYS A 117 -1.33 3.07 -17.20
CA LYS A 117 -0.25 2.65 -18.10
C LYS A 117 0.07 1.15 -18.01
N LEU A 118 -0.13 0.50 -16.88
CA LEU A 118 -0.05 -0.94 -16.71
C LEU A 118 -1.22 -1.68 -17.36
N GLY A 119 -2.30 -0.96 -17.68
CA GLY A 119 -3.50 -1.50 -18.32
C GLY A 119 -4.59 -1.90 -17.35
N LEU A 120 -4.67 -1.25 -16.19
CA LEU A 120 -5.80 -1.38 -15.27
C LEU A 120 -7.11 -1.15 -16.04
N LYS A 121 -8.09 -2.05 -15.87
CA LYS A 121 -9.41 -1.96 -16.53
C LYS A 121 -10.46 -1.44 -15.59
N TYR A 122 -10.50 -1.98 -14.37
CA TYR A 122 -11.45 -1.58 -13.35
C TYR A 122 -10.79 -1.40 -12.00
N MET A 123 -11.26 -0.40 -11.28
CA MET A 123 -10.94 -0.14 -9.88
C MET A 123 -12.24 -0.11 -9.07
N LEU A 124 -12.37 -0.99 -8.09
CA LEU A 124 -13.34 -0.82 -7.01
C LEU A 124 -12.74 0.18 -6.02
N ILE A 125 -13.55 1.02 -5.39
CA ILE A 125 -13.06 1.91 -4.35
C ILE A 125 -13.14 1.26 -2.96
N GLY A 126 -12.16 1.53 -2.12
CA GLY A 126 -12.19 1.24 -0.68
C GLY A 126 -12.48 2.50 0.15
N ASP A 127 -12.48 2.34 1.47
CA ASP A 127 -12.70 3.45 2.41
C ASP A 127 -11.58 4.48 2.37
N ASN A 128 -10.32 4.05 2.17
CA ASN A 128 -9.18 4.95 2.03
C ASN A 128 -9.25 5.79 0.75
N ASP A 129 -9.82 5.26 -0.34
CA ASP A 129 -9.88 5.99 -1.61
C ASP A 129 -10.77 7.24 -1.54
N LEU A 130 -11.66 7.30 -0.54
CA LEU A 130 -12.51 8.46 -0.26
C LEU A 130 -11.85 9.55 0.62
N ALA A 131 -10.55 9.45 0.89
CA ALA A 131 -9.84 10.40 1.75
C ALA A 131 -9.95 11.86 1.26
N LEU A 132 -9.91 12.09 -0.05
CA LEU A 132 -10.15 13.40 -0.68
C LEU A 132 -11.55 13.56 -1.32
N GLY A 133 -12.44 12.59 -1.12
CA GLY A 133 -13.83 12.62 -1.55
C GLY A 133 -14.08 12.31 -3.01
N PHE A 134 -15.36 12.31 -3.39
CA PHE A 134 -15.79 12.00 -4.76
C PHE A 134 -15.33 13.03 -5.80
N ASP A 135 -15.18 14.30 -5.41
CA ASP A 135 -14.69 15.35 -6.33
C ASP A 135 -13.30 15.01 -6.86
N PHE A 136 -12.42 14.54 -5.97
CA PHE A 136 -11.09 14.08 -6.37
C PHE A 136 -11.16 12.84 -7.28
N LEU A 137 -12.00 11.87 -7.00
CA LEU A 137 -12.16 10.69 -7.85
C LEU A 137 -12.71 11.04 -9.24
N ASN A 138 -13.64 12.01 -9.31
CA ASN A 138 -14.14 12.51 -10.60
C ASN A 138 -13.07 13.30 -11.39
N GLU A 139 -12.20 14.04 -10.73
CA GLU A 139 -11.05 14.67 -11.38
C GLU A 139 -10.05 13.63 -11.87
N LEU A 140 -9.72 12.64 -11.03
CA LEU A 140 -8.84 11.53 -11.40
C LEU A 140 -9.38 10.77 -12.61
N LYS A 141 -10.69 10.52 -12.68
CA LYS A 141 -11.34 9.84 -13.83
C LYS A 141 -11.12 10.55 -15.16
N LYS A 142 -10.93 11.87 -15.17
CA LYS A 142 -10.61 12.64 -16.40
C LYS A 142 -9.18 12.40 -16.90
N GLU A 143 -8.30 11.90 -16.05
CA GLU A 143 -6.86 11.74 -16.30
C GLU A 143 -6.45 10.30 -16.61
N VAL A 144 -7.40 9.34 -16.49
CA VAL A 144 -7.17 7.90 -16.67
C VAL A 144 -8.23 7.26 -17.57
N SER A 145 -7.88 6.15 -18.22
CA SER A 145 -8.78 5.41 -19.10
C SER A 145 -9.57 4.31 -18.38
N PHE A 146 -9.05 3.76 -17.27
CA PHE A 146 -9.78 2.73 -16.52
C PHE A 146 -11.09 3.26 -15.94
N GLU A 147 -12.04 2.34 -15.69
CA GLU A 147 -13.33 2.66 -15.10
C GLU A 147 -13.38 2.30 -13.62
N PHE A 148 -14.10 3.09 -12.83
CA PHE A 148 -14.57 2.61 -11.54
C PHE A 148 -15.68 1.59 -11.75
N LEU A 149 -15.62 0.45 -11.05
CA LEU A 149 -16.67 -0.57 -11.08
C LEU A 149 -17.28 -0.69 -9.68
N ILE A 150 -18.55 -0.27 -9.52
CA ILE A 150 -19.21 -0.19 -8.22
C ILE A 150 -20.69 -0.48 -8.39
N SER A 151 -21.14 -1.67 -8.01
CA SER A 151 -22.53 -2.10 -8.20
C SER A 151 -23.50 -1.53 -7.15
N ASN A 152 -23.00 -1.16 -5.98
CA ASN A 152 -23.84 -0.70 -4.87
C ASN A 152 -23.77 0.81 -4.59
N LEU A 153 -23.24 1.62 -5.50
CA LEU A 153 -23.36 3.07 -5.44
C LEU A 153 -24.78 3.47 -5.90
N LYS A 154 -25.51 4.25 -5.09
CA LYS A 154 -26.92 4.59 -5.33
C LYS A 154 -27.13 5.63 -6.43
N ASP A 155 -26.26 6.62 -6.46
CA ASP A 155 -26.40 7.79 -7.33
C ASP A 155 -25.22 7.87 -8.32
N ASP A 156 -25.52 7.63 -9.58
CA ASP A 156 -24.55 7.64 -10.68
C ASP A 156 -23.97 9.05 -10.95
N LYS A 157 -24.60 10.11 -10.38
CA LYS A 157 -24.09 11.49 -10.50
C LYS A 157 -22.96 11.82 -9.53
N VAL A 158 -22.83 11.03 -8.46
CA VAL A 158 -21.82 11.26 -7.41
C VAL A 158 -20.41 10.91 -7.91
N LEU A 159 -20.32 9.84 -8.67
CA LEU A 159 -19.06 9.36 -9.27
C LEU A 159 -19.35 8.71 -10.62
N THR A 160 -18.58 9.09 -11.64
CA THR A 160 -18.62 8.40 -12.93
C THR A 160 -18.08 6.98 -12.78
N HIS A 161 -18.92 5.97 -12.94
CA HIS A 161 -18.57 4.56 -12.74
C HIS A 161 -19.38 3.63 -13.64
N LYS A 162 -19.04 2.34 -13.66
CA LYS A 162 -19.83 1.24 -14.20
C LYS A 162 -20.43 0.42 -13.05
N LYS A 163 -21.62 -0.11 -13.22
CA LYS A 163 -22.26 -1.02 -12.23
C LYS A 163 -21.84 -2.46 -12.46
N TYR A 164 -21.78 -2.87 -13.70
CA TYR A 164 -21.46 -4.24 -14.10
C TYR A 164 -20.48 -4.24 -15.25
N ALA A 165 -19.75 -5.33 -15.39
CA ALA A 165 -18.93 -5.60 -16.57
C ALA A 165 -19.07 -7.06 -16.99
N THR A 166 -18.87 -7.33 -18.28
CA THR A 166 -18.78 -8.69 -18.81
C THR A 166 -17.48 -8.88 -19.58
N ILE A 167 -16.98 -10.12 -19.52
CA ILE A 167 -15.83 -10.57 -20.31
C ILE A 167 -16.32 -11.75 -21.14
N GLU A 168 -16.32 -11.58 -22.45
CA GLU A 168 -16.65 -12.64 -23.40
C GLU A 168 -15.36 -13.36 -23.80
N LEU A 169 -15.29 -14.64 -23.50
CA LEU A 169 -14.22 -15.55 -23.90
C LEU A 169 -14.81 -16.60 -24.83
N GLU A 170 -13.97 -17.30 -25.62
CA GLU A 170 -14.48 -18.37 -26.46
C GLU A 170 -15.19 -19.45 -25.61
N GLY A 171 -16.49 -19.58 -25.78
CA GLY A 171 -17.34 -20.53 -25.07
C GLY A 171 -17.59 -20.24 -23.60
N LYS A 172 -17.15 -19.07 -23.08
CA LYS A 172 -17.39 -18.65 -21.69
C LYS A 172 -17.77 -17.18 -21.61
N LYS A 173 -18.65 -16.86 -20.68
CA LYS A 173 -19.01 -15.47 -20.35
C LYS A 173 -18.84 -15.22 -18.85
N VAL A 174 -18.11 -14.19 -18.49
CA VAL A 174 -17.83 -13.82 -17.10
C VAL A 174 -18.59 -12.54 -16.79
N PHE A 175 -19.28 -12.54 -15.66
CA PHE A 175 -20.03 -11.40 -15.15
C PHE A 175 -19.32 -10.87 -13.91
N LEU A 176 -18.98 -9.58 -13.90
CA LEU A 176 -18.34 -8.89 -12.80
C LEU A 176 -19.36 -8.02 -12.06
N VAL A 177 -19.46 -8.23 -10.77
CA VAL A 177 -20.23 -7.40 -9.81
C VAL A 177 -19.23 -6.90 -8.78
N ALA A 178 -19.29 -5.62 -8.41
CA ALA A 178 -18.32 -5.01 -7.50
C ALA A 178 -19.03 -4.33 -6.32
N LEU A 179 -18.71 -4.75 -5.10
CA LEU A 179 -19.44 -4.39 -3.89
C LEU A 179 -18.50 -3.87 -2.80
N VAL A 180 -18.85 -2.74 -2.20
CA VAL A 180 -18.20 -2.25 -0.99
C VAL A 180 -19.08 -2.46 0.22
N LYS A 181 -18.51 -2.83 1.37
CA LYS A 181 -19.27 -2.90 2.61
C LYS A 181 -19.52 -1.49 3.13
N ARG A 182 -20.80 -1.06 3.08
CA ARG A 182 -21.22 0.30 3.43
C ARG A 182 -20.65 0.78 4.77
N ASP A 183 -20.66 -0.09 5.79
CA ASP A 183 -20.29 0.28 7.15
C ASP A 183 -18.77 0.48 7.35
N LEU A 184 -17.95 0.06 6.38
CA LEU A 184 -16.51 0.38 6.33
C LEU A 184 -16.25 1.79 5.80
N MET A 185 -17.17 2.31 4.95
CA MET A 185 -16.99 3.65 4.38
C MET A 185 -17.03 4.73 5.46
N PRO A 186 -16.27 5.83 5.32
CA PRO A 186 -16.36 6.96 6.24
C PRO A 186 -17.81 7.42 6.41
N PHE A 187 -18.23 7.69 7.63
CA PHE A 187 -19.65 7.90 8.01
C PHE A 187 -20.41 8.85 7.06
N LYS A 188 -19.77 9.96 6.67
CA LYS A 188 -20.35 10.95 5.75
C LYS A 188 -20.67 10.41 4.35
N TYR A 189 -20.06 9.30 3.95
CA TYR A 189 -20.23 8.68 2.63
C TYR A 189 -21.14 7.44 2.66
N GLN A 190 -21.43 6.85 3.82
CA GLN A 190 -22.26 5.64 3.93
C GLN A 190 -23.64 5.78 3.28
N LYS A 191 -24.23 6.96 3.31
CA LYS A 191 -25.54 7.26 2.69
C LYS A 191 -25.58 7.01 1.18
N TYR A 192 -24.45 7.05 0.51
CA TYR A 192 -24.33 6.85 -0.94
C TYR A 192 -24.29 5.37 -1.35
N PHE A 193 -24.13 4.46 -0.40
CA PHE A 193 -24.02 3.04 -0.69
C PHE A 193 -25.24 2.25 -0.19
N THR A 194 -25.67 1.30 -1.01
CA THR A 194 -26.65 0.27 -0.63
C THR A 194 -25.93 -0.83 0.14
N PRO A 195 -26.54 -1.48 1.15
CA PRO A 195 -26.00 -2.70 1.76
C PRO A 195 -25.68 -3.76 0.70
N MET A 196 -24.60 -4.52 0.90
CA MET A 196 -24.07 -5.48 -0.10
C MET A 196 -25.13 -6.51 -0.53
N GLU A 197 -25.87 -7.05 0.42
CA GLU A 197 -26.87 -8.08 0.17
C GLU A 197 -28.01 -7.53 -0.71
N GLN A 198 -28.54 -6.37 -0.36
CA GLN A 198 -29.59 -5.72 -1.15
C GLN A 198 -29.11 -5.39 -2.57
N ALA A 199 -27.87 -4.97 -2.69
CA ALA A 199 -27.25 -4.67 -3.99
C ALA A 199 -27.02 -5.94 -4.81
N MET A 200 -26.62 -7.04 -4.16
CA MET A 200 -26.42 -8.33 -4.83
C MET A 200 -27.75 -8.91 -5.34
N ASP A 201 -28.81 -8.85 -4.53
CA ASP A 201 -30.14 -9.28 -4.95
C ASP A 201 -30.60 -8.54 -6.23
N LYS A 202 -30.35 -7.22 -6.26
CA LYS A 202 -30.62 -6.41 -7.46
C LYS A 202 -29.68 -6.77 -8.62
N ALA A 203 -28.39 -6.95 -8.34
CA ALA A 203 -27.41 -7.30 -9.35
C ALA A 203 -27.77 -8.61 -10.07
N LEU A 204 -28.24 -9.63 -9.34
CA LEU A 204 -28.67 -10.91 -9.94
C LEU A 204 -29.84 -10.74 -10.92
N ILE A 205 -30.75 -9.78 -10.65
CA ILE A 205 -31.84 -9.43 -11.58
C ILE A 205 -31.26 -8.71 -12.80
N ASP A 206 -30.42 -7.70 -12.59
CA ASP A 206 -29.88 -6.87 -13.66
C ASP A 206 -28.98 -7.67 -14.63
N ILE A 207 -28.09 -8.54 -14.09
CA ILE A 207 -27.18 -9.35 -14.94
C ILE A 207 -27.92 -10.45 -15.71
N LYS A 208 -29.08 -10.92 -15.24
CA LYS A 208 -29.95 -11.82 -15.98
C LYS A 208 -30.41 -11.18 -17.29
N GLU A 209 -30.76 -9.90 -17.27
CA GLU A 209 -31.09 -9.13 -18.46
C GLU A 209 -29.88 -8.91 -19.39
N LEU A 210 -28.65 -8.97 -18.83
CA LEU A 210 -27.38 -8.97 -19.58
C LEU A 210 -26.99 -10.36 -20.13
N GLY A 211 -27.88 -11.36 -19.93
CA GLY A 211 -27.72 -12.71 -20.42
C GLY A 211 -27.09 -13.70 -19.44
N PHE A 212 -27.04 -13.38 -18.14
CA PHE A 212 -26.59 -14.37 -17.14
C PHE A 212 -27.63 -15.46 -16.96
N GLU A 213 -27.22 -16.69 -17.11
CA GLU A 213 -28.02 -17.89 -16.87
C GLU A 213 -27.42 -18.67 -15.71
N LYS A 214 -28.19 -18.83 -14.63
CA LYS A 214 -27.73 -19.42 -13.38
C LYS A 214 -27.21 -20.86 -13.56
N GLU A 215 -27.87 -21.66 -14.40
CA GLU A 215 -27.55 -23.07 -14.61
C GLU A 215 -26.52 -23.30 -15.74
N ASN A 216 -26.13 -22.26 -16.43
CA ASN A 216 -25.15 -22.35 -17.52
C ASN A 216 -23.73 -22.42 -16.95
N LYS A 217 -23.08 -23.58 -17.07
CA LYS A 217 -21.72 -23.81 -16.58
C LYS A 217 -20.64 -22.98 -17.29
N ASN A 218 -20.97 -22.41 -18.47
CA ASN A 218 -20.10 -21.52 -19.21
C ASN A 218 -20.21 -20.06 -18.73
N HIS A 219 -21.19 -19.74 -17.89
CA HIS A 219 -21.33 -18.43 -17.25
C HIS A 219 -20.66 -18.45 -15.87
N GLN A 220 -19.74 -17.55 -15.65
CA GLN A 220 -19.06 -17.35 -14.37
C GLN A 220 -19.47 -16.03 -13.74
N LEU A 221 -19.77 -16.04 -12.46
CA LEU A 221 -20.09 -14.85 -11.68
C LEU A 221 -18.95 -14.57 -10.70
N ILE A 222 -18.28 -13.45 -10.88
CA ILE A 222 -17.17 -13.00 -10.04
C ILE A 222 -17.60 -11.74 -9.29
N VAL A 223 -17.45 -11.75 -7.98
CA VAL A 223 -17.68 -10.59 -7.12
C VAL A 223 -16.33 -10.00 -6.71
N LEU A 224 -16.12 -8.72 -7.04
CA LEU A 224 -15.06 -7.90 -6.49
C LEU A 224 -15.58 -7.33 -5.16
N SER A 225 -14.88 -7.59 -4.07
CA SER A 225 -15.37 -7.26 -2.74
C SER A 225 -14.40 -6.39 -1.96
N HIS A 226 -14.93 -5.28 -1.41
CA HIS A 226 -14.22 -4.51 -0.39
C HIS A 226 -14.96 -4.63 0.95
N SER A 227 -14.82 -5.80 1.61
CA SER A 227 -15.56 -6.10 2.85
C SER A 227 -14.72 -6.80 3.93
N GLY A 228 -13.60 -7.39 3.54
CA GLY A 228 -12.76 -8.23 4.38
C GLY A 228 -13.17 -9.71 4.35
N ILE A 229 -12.19 -10.60 4.49
CA ILE A 229 -12.33 -12.05 4.24
C ILE A 229 -13.44 -12.71 5.06
N LYS A 230 -13.66 -12.31 6.32
CA LYS A 230 -14.73 -12.87 7.16
C LYS A 230 -16.13 -12.49 6.67
N ALA A 231 -16.27 -11.28 6.14
CA ALA A 231 -17.53 -10.85 5.56
C ALA A 231 -17.78 -11.55 4.22
N ASP A 232 -16.71 -11.77 3.45
CA ASP A 232 -16.76 -12.51 2.19
C ASP A 232 -17.17 -13.98 2.41
N GLU A 233 -16.70 -14.63 3.49
CA GLU A 233 -17.12 -15.98 3.89
C GLU A 233 -18.66 -16.05 4.09
N ILE A 234 -19.21 -15.16 4.90
CA ILE A 234 -20.66 -15.09 5.19
C ILE A 234 -21.44 -14.77 3.90
N PHE A 235 -20.88 -13.90 3.06
CA PHE A 235 -21.52 -13.51 1.80
C PHE A 235 -21.58 -14.68 0.81
N ALA A 236 -20.50 -15.48 0.73
CA ALA A 236 -20.45 -16.68 -0.10
C ALA A 236 -21.48 -17.74 0.34
N GLU A 237 -21.66 -17.97 1.66
CA GLU A 237 -22.68 -18.88 2.18
C GLU A 237 -24.10 -18.46 1.73
N LYS A 238 -24.36 -17.15 1.70
CA LYS A 238 -25.67 -16.62 1.29
C LYS A 238 -25.90 -16.66 -0.22
N TYR A 239 -24.84 -16.55 -1.02
CA TYR A 239 -24.91 -16.48 -2.48
C TYR A 239 -24.09 -17.59 -3.17
N PRO A 240 -24.50 -18.85 -3.07
CA PRO A 240 -23.71 -20.02 -3.51
C PRO A 240 -23.51 -20.09 -5.04
N ARG A 241 -24.14 -19.20 -5.82
CA ARG A 241 -23.95 -19.12 -7.29
C ARG A 241 -22.73 -18.27 -7.67
N ILE A 242 -22.09 -17.61 -6.73
CA ILE A 242 -20.84 -16.89 -6.97
C ILE A 242 -19.72 -17.93 -7.20
N ASP A 243 -19.01 -17.81 -8.30
CA ASP A 243 -17.86 -18.69 -8.58
C ASP A 243 -16.58 -18.23 -7.88
N TRP A 244 -16.37 -16.89 -7.86
CA TRP A 244 -15.20 -16.29 -7.21
C TRP A 244 -15.59 -15.02 -6.45
N ILE A 245 -14.98 -14.84 -5.27
CA ILE A 245 -14.90 -13.55 -4.59
C ILE A 245 -13.43 -13.12 -4.56
N ILE A 246 -13.14 -12.02 -5.24
CA ILE A 246 -11.83 -11.37 -5.19
C ILE A 246 -11.92 -10.28 -4.13
N GLY A 247 -11.46 -10.63 -2.91
CA GLY A 247 -11.63 -9.82 -1.71
C GLY A 247 -10.51 -8.82 -1.46
N SER A 248 -10.77 -7.87 -0.55
CA SER A 248 -9.83 -6.86 -0.09
C SER A 248 -10.13 -6.37 1.33
N HIS A 249 -9.61 -5.22 1.74
CA HIS A 249 -9.73 -4.54 3.02
C HIS A 249 -8.97 -5.21 4.17
N SER A 250 -9.20 -6.49 4.49
CA SER A 250 -8.57 -7.17 5.64
C SER A 250 -7.09 -7.48 5.45
N GLN A 251 -6.53 -7.23 4.25
CA GLN A 251 -5.12 -7.50 3.90
C GLN A 251 -4.68 -8.91 4.27
N SER A 252 -5.61 -9.85 4.12
CA SER A 252 -5.38 -11.27 4.36
C SER A 252 -4.63 -11.87 3.17
N PHE A 253 -3.86 -12.94 3.42
CA PHE A 253 -3.16 -13.63 2.36
C PHE A 253 -3.66 -15.06 2.22
N THR A 254 -4.22 -15.37 1.06
CA THR A 254 -4.64 -16.72 0.73
C THR A 254 -3.57 -17.39 -0.14
N ASN A 255 -2.88 -18.41 0.39
CA ASN A 255 -1.95 -19.23 -0.43
C ASN A 255 -2.70 -20.08 -1.47
N PHE A 256 -3.94 -20.45 -1.15
CA PHE A 256 -4.88 -21.18 -1.99
C PHE A 256 -6.23 -20.47 -1.90
N SER A 257 -7.14 -20.74 -2.85
CA SER A 257 -8.51 -20.27 -2.69
C SER A 257 -9.09 -20.83 -1.38
N TYR A 258 -9.82 -19.98 -0.69
CA TYR A 258 -10.61 -20.38 0.47
C TYR A 258 -12.02 -20.72 -0.02
N ASP A 259 -12.38 -21.99 0.05
CA ASP A 259 -13.61 -22.50 -0.55
C ASP A 259 -14.76 -22.48 0.47
N VAL A 260 -15.89 -21.86 0.11
CA VAL A 260 -17.16 -21.86 0.84
C VAL A 260 -18.21 -22.47 -0.10
N GLY A 261 -18.54 -23.73 0.08
CA GLY A 261 -19.31 -24.47 -0.91
C GLY A 261 -18.57 -24.53 -2.25
N ASP A 262 -19.21 -24.07 -3.31
CA ASP A 262 -18.59 -23.95 -4.64
C ASP A 262 -17.92 -22.60 -4.90
N THR A 263 -18.14 -21.61 -4.03
CA THR A 263 -17.53 -20.28 -4.13
C THR A 263 -16.09 -20.29 -3.64
N ARG A 264 -15.19 -19.69 -4.40
CA ARG A 264 -13.77 -19.53 -4.07
C ARG A 264 -13.45 -18.10 -3.70
N ILE A 265 -12.88 -17.88 -2.51
CA ILE A 265 -12.48 -16.57 -2.00
C ILE A 265 -10.98 -16.46 -2.08
N VAL A 266 -10.49 -15.37 -2.67
CA VAL A 266 -9.06 -15.09 -2.81
C VAL A 266 -8.73 -13.66 -2.40
N GLN A 267 -7.59 -13.48 -1.74
CA GLN A 267 -7.06 -12.19 -1.33
C GLN A 267 -5.53 -12.26 -1.24
N VAL A 268 -4.84 -11.18 -1.60
CA VAL A 268 -3.37 -11.06 -1.49
C VAL A 268 -2.98 -10.04 -0.43
N LEU A 269 -1.68 -9.82 -0.19
CA LEU A 269 -1.19 -8.76 0.69
C LEU A 269 -1.17 -7.41 -0.02
N SER A 270 -1.18 -6.34 0.78
CA SER A 270 -1.19 -4.94 0.38
C SER A 270 0.09 -4.47 -0.34
N LYS A 271 0.06 -3.22 -0.83
CA LYS A 271 1.22 -2.45 -1.36
C LYS A 271 1.86 -3.03 -2.60
N ASN A 272 1.09 -3.71 -3.41
CA ASN A 272 1.60 -4.45 -4.59
C ASN A 272 2.73 -5.44 -4.25
N HIS A 273 2.82 -5.91 -3.01
CA HIS A 273 3.80 -6.92 -2.66
C HIS A 273 3.50 -8.27 -3.29
N TYR A 274 2.22 -8.52 -3.52
CA TYR A 274 1.69 -9.69 -4.22
C TYR A 274 0.56 -9.26 -5.14
N LEU A 275 0.49 -9.86 -6.31
CA LEU A 275 -0.67 -9.83 -7.20
C LEU A 275 -1.30 -11.20 -7.25
N GLY A 276 -2.62 -11.25 -7.23
CA GLY A 276 -3.35 -12.50 -7.41
C GLY A 276 -3.68 -12.73 -8.89
N GLU A 277 -3.80 -13.99 -9.27
CA GLU A 277 -4.18 -14.44 -10.61
C GLU A 277 -5.31 -15.46 -10.53
N VAL A 278 -6.43 -15.18 -11.18
CA VAL A 278 -7.52 -16.12 -11.41
C VAL A 278 -7.53 -16.51 -12.89
N LYS A 279 -7.26 -17.79 -13.18
CA LYS A 279 -7.19 -18.35 -14.53
C LYS A 279 -8.59 -18.80 -14.96
N LEU A 280 -9.21 -18.13 -15.89
CA LEU A 280 -10.61 -18.35 -16.28
C LEU A 280 -10.79 -19.42 -17.36
N ALA A 281 -9.82 -19.59 -18.25
CA ALA A 281 -9.84 -20.59 -19.31
C ALA A 281 -9.20 -21.93 -18.93
N TYR A 282 -8.86 -22.10 -17.66
CA TYR A 282 -8.13 -23.24 -17.16
C TYR A 282 -9.02 -24.50 -17.08
N THR A 283 -8.58 -25.59 -17.70
CA THR A 283 -9.29 -26.88 -17.74
C THR A 283 -8.78 -27.91 -16.70
N GLY A 284 -7.74 -27.55 -15.92
CA GLY A 284 -7.15 -28.38 -14.88
C GLY A 284 -7.91 -28.37 -13.54
N SER A 285 -7.24 -28.77 -12.46
CA SER A 285 -7.87 -28.84 -11.14
C SER A 285 -8.28 -27.46 -10.62
N LYS A 286 -9.36 -27.40 -9.82
CA LYS A 286 -9.85 -26.14 -9.20
C LYS A 286 -8.74 -25.40 -8.42
N LYS A 287 -7.79 -26.13 -7.80
CA LYS A 287 -6.66 -25.55 -7.05
C LYS A 287 -5.67 -24.81 -7.93
N GLU A 288 -5.47 -25.24 -9.16
CA GLU A 288 -4.54 -24.63 -10.11
C GLU A 288 -5.12 -23.43 -10.85
N ALA A 289 -6.44 -23.18 -10.70
CA ALA A 289 -7.10 -22.02 -11.25
C ALA A 289 -6.76 -20.71 -10.52
N TYR A 290 -6.10 -20.77 -9.36
CA TYR A 290 -5.59 -19.62 -8.62
C TYR A 290 -4.08 -19.69 -8.49
N ALA A 291 -3.43 -18.54 -8.63
CA ALA A 291 -2.02 -18.34 -8.34
C ALA A 291 -1.81 -16.96 -7.72
N TYR A 292 -0.67 -16.73 -7.13
CA TYR A 292 -0.22 -15.41 -6.72
C TYR A 292 1.23 -15.18 -7.16
N HIS A 293 1.57 -13.93 -7.38
CA HIS A 293 2.90 -13.50 -7.80
C HIS A 293 3.50 -12.60 -6.73
N GLU A 294 4.63 -13.01 -6.15
CA GLU A 294 5.42 -12.15 -5.28
C GLU A 294 6.19 -11.15 -6.13
N ILE A 295 5.92 -9.86 -5.91
CA ILE A 295 6.49 -8.78 -6.74
C ILE A 295 7.88 -8.41 -6.22
N ARG A 296 8.87 -9.18 -6.62
CA ARG A 296 10.27 -9.04 -6.25
C ARG A 296 10.99 -8.03 -7.12
N ASP A 297 12.09 -7.51 -6.58
CA ASP A 297 12.87 -6.47 -7.27
C ASP A 297 13.37 -6.91 -8.65
N GLU A 298 13.83 -8.15 -8.80
CA GLU A 298 14.34 -8.67 -10.06
C GLU A 298 13.32 -8.70 -11.22
N LEU A 299 12.03 -8.61 -10.93
CA LEU A 299 10.99 -8.60 -11.98
C LEU A 299 11.11 -7.40 -12.93
N HIS A 300 11.63 -6.25 -12.45
CA HIS A 300 11.81 -5.10 -13.34
C HIS A 300 12.74 -5.40 -14.54
N LEU A 301 13.65 -6.37 -14.40
CA LEU A 301 14.58 -6.79 -15.45
C LEU A 301 13.90 -7.62 -16.56
N LYS A 302 12.67 -8.13 -16.33
CA LYS A 302 11.91 -8.91 -17.31
C LYS A 302 11.37 -8.07 -18.46
N MET A 303 11.33 -6.75 -18.31
CA MET A 303 10.91 -5.82 -19.36
C MET A 303 12.12 -4.99 -19.80
N PRO A 304 12.69 -5.26 -20.99
CA PRO A 304 13.72 -4.40 -21.57
C PRO A 304 13.20 -2.97 -21.71
N ASP A 305 14.06 -1.97 -21.48
CA ASP A 305 13.73 -0.55 -21.58
C ASP A 305 12.46 -0.15 -20.80
N ASN A 306 12.30 -0.70 -19.60
CA ASN A 306 11.12 -0.51 -18.76
C ASN A 306 10.86 0.99 -18.48
N PRO A 307 9.78 1.58 -19.04
CA PRO A 307 9.54 3.02 -18.97
C PRO A 307 9.18 3.49 -17.55
N PHE A 308 8.81 2.56 -16.66
CA PHE A 308 8.46 2.90 -15.29
C PHE A 308 9.65 3.30 -14.44
N HIS A 309 10.90 3.02 -14.84
CA HIS A 309 12.07 3.54 -14.12
C HIS A 309 12.13 5.07 -14.18
N ALA A 310 12.04 5.64 -15.37
CA ALA A 310 12.01 7.09 -15.54
C ALA A 310 10.78 7.70 -14.87
N TYR A 311 9.61 7.07 -15.03
CA TYR A 311 8.36 7.49 -14.40
C TYR A 311 8.45 7.59 -12.87
N ILE A 312 9.02 6.58 -12.21
CA ILE A 312 9.20 6.58 -10.76
C ILE A 312 10.25 7.60 -10.31
N GLN A 313 11.32 7.79 -11.07
CA GLN A 313 12.33 8.79 -10.74
C GLN A 313 11.75 10.21 -10.78
N GLU A 314 10.97 10.54 -11.80
CA GLU A 314 10.25 11.82 -11.90
C GLU A 314 9.22 11.98 -10.78
N HIS A 315 8.43 10.94 -10.53
CA HIS A 315 7.47 10.90 -9.42
C HIS A 315 8.12 11.25 -8.08
N LYS A 316 9.22 10.55 -7.73
CA LYS A 316 9.95 10.75 -6.46
C LYS A 316 10.50 12.17 -6.35
N THR A 317 11.09 12.68 -7.41
CA THR A 317 11.68 14.03 -7.43
C THR A 317 10.61 15.10 -7.23
N THR A 318 9.48 14.98 -7.94
CA THR A 318 8.37 15.94 -7.85
C THR A 318 7.67 15.86 -6.49
N LEU A 319 7.40 14.63 -6.01
CA LEU A 319 6.74 14.41 -4.73
C LEU A 319 7.57 14.96 -3.56
N GLU A 320 8.89 14.74 -3.58
CA GLU A 320 9.79 15.25 -2.55
C GLU A 320 9.80 16.79 -2.53
N LYS A 321 9.78 17.42 -3.71
CA LYS A 321 9.66 18.88 -3.80
C LYS A 321 8.36 19.38 -3.18
N ILE A 322 7.22 18.76 -3.52
CA ILE A 322 5.92 19.13 -2.97
C ILE A 322 5.91 18.96 -1.45
N ARG A 323 6.40 17.84 -0.92
CA ARG A 323 6.50 17.57 0.52
C ARG A 323 7.36 18.61 1.24
N ASN A 324 8.50 18.97 0.64
CA ASN A 324 9.38 20.00 1.19
C ASN A 324 8.68 21.38 1.28
N ASP A 325 7.92 21.75 0.23
CA ASP A 325 7.18 23.01 0.22
C ASP A 325 5.99 22.99 1.22
N GLU A 326 5.32 21.86 1.39
CA GLU A 326 4.31 21.67 2.43
C GLU A 326 4.91 21.83 3.83
N GLN A 327 6.08 21.22 4.09
CA GLN A 327 6.75 21.34 5.38
C GLN A 327 7.19 22.79 5.68
N LYS A 328 7.67 23.54 4.68
CA LYS A 328 8.00 24.95 4.85
C LYS A 328 6.77 25.81 5.20
N ALA A 329 5.63 25.52 4.58
CA ALA A 329 4.37 26.22 4.85
C ALA A 329 3.75 25.85 6.21
N PHE A 330 4.07 24.67 6.75
CA PHE A 330 3.55 24.17 8.02
C PHE A 330 4.43 24.65 9.19
N SER A 331 4.44 25.97 9.46
CA SER A 331 5.36 26.60 10.42
C SER A 331 4.84 26.76 11.86
N ASN A 332 3.58 26.39 12.16
CA ASN A 332 2.93 26.85 13.40
C ASN A 332 2.42 25.71 14.29
N PHE A 333 3.31 24.81 14.71
CA PHE A 333 2.99 23.96 15.86
C PHE A 333 3.77 24.42 17.09
N SER A 334 3.05 24.85 18.14
CA SER A 334 3.67 25.16 19.44
C SER A 334 4.18 23.89 20.09
N SER A 335 5.47 23.62 19.97
CA SER A 335 6.13 22.54 20.68
C SER A 335 6.48 22.99 22.10
N SER A 336 6.51 22.05 23.06
CA SER A 336 7.04 22.30 24.40
C SER A 336 8.48 22.85 24.32
N ASN A 337 8.83 23.75 25.24
CA ASN A 337 10.23 24.19 25.39
C ASN A 337 11.15 23.07 25.88
N GLU A 338 10.58 22.11 26.61
CA GLU A 338 11.28 20.92 27.07
C GLU A 338 11.25 19.84 25.99
N LYS A 339 12.41 19.37 25.56
CA LYS A 339 12.56 18.39 24.49
C LYS A 339 12.98 17.04 25.00
N LEU A 340 12.54 15.97 24.28
CA LEU A 340 13.02 14.61 24.49
C LEU A 340 14.55 14.58 24.37
N LYS A 341 15.20 13.83 25.26
CA LYS A 341 16.63 13.56 25.16
C LYS A 341 16.91 12.72 23.92
N THR A 342 17.96 13.09 23.18
CA THR A 342 18.39 12.36 21.98
C THR A 342 19.59 11.45 22.29
N ALA A 343 19.96 10.59 21.34
CA ALA A 343 21.07 9.66 21.53
C ALA A 343 22.37 10.35 21.94
N ALA A 344 22.65 11.55 21.46
CA ALA A 344 23.84 12.33 21.82
C ALA A 344 23.91 12.53 23.35
N SER A 345 22.82 13.00 23.98
CA SER A 345 22.77 13.18 25.44
C SER A 345 22.85 11.84 26.21
N CYS A 346 22.18 10.79 25.69
CA CYS A 346 22.18 9.49 26.35
C CYS A 346 23.59 8.85 26.41
N ILE A 347 24.37 9.00 25.33
CA ILE A 347 25.70 8.39 25.18
C ILE A 347 26.73 8.99 26.17
N GLU A 348 26.53 10.21 26.61
CA GLU A 348 27.43 10.86 27.59
C GLU A 348 27.55 10.06 28.87
N CYS A 349 26.46 9.48 29.37
CA CYS A 349 26.44 8.65 30.57
C CYS A 349 26.39 7.14 30.27
N HIS A 350 25.76 6.74 29.15
CA HIS A 350 25.56 5.35 28.74
C HIS A 350 26.50 4.96 27.59
N THR A 351 27.82 5.19 27.75
CA THR A 351 28.85 4.98 26.72
C THR A 351 28.86 3.56 26.14
N PRO A 352 28.85 2.45 26.92
CA PRO A 352 28.88 1.09 26.36
C PRO A 352 27.62 0.79 25.53
N GLN A 353 26.46 1.29 25.96
CA GLN A 353 25.18 1.16 25.26
C GLN A 353 25.18 1.98 23.96
N GLY A 354 25.74 3.18 24.02
CA GLY A 354 25.95 4.05 22.83
C GLY A 354 26.85 3.40 21.79
N GLU A 355 27.96 2.78 22.20
CA GLU A 355 28.83 2.05 21.29
C GLU A 355 28.13 0.85 20.63
N LYS A 356 27.32 0.11 21.39
CA LYS A 356 26.53 -0.99 20.84
C LYS A 356 25.49 -0.47 19.83
N TRP A 357 24.77 0.60 20.17
CA TRP A 357 23.80 1.23 19.29
C TRP A 357 24.45 1.70 17.99
N MET A 358 25.61 2.37 18.03
CA MET A 358 26.35 2.82 16.84
C MET A 358 26.77 1.69 15.91
N LYS A 359 26.87 0.44 16.38
CA LYS A 359 27.15 -0.74 15.55
C LYS A 359 25.90 -1.28 14.82
N THR A 360 24.69 -0.84 15.21
CA THR A 360 23.44 -1.27 14.60
C THR A 360 23.05 -0.41 13.40
N SER A 361 22.15 -0.91 12.55
CA SER A 361 21.57 -0.11 11.45
C SER A 361 20.66 1.00 11.97
N HIS A 362 20.17 0.90 13.21
CA HIS A 362 19.30 1.88 13.84
C HIS A 362 19.95 3.26 13.93
N SER A 363 21.24 3.33 14.27
CA SER A 363 21.99 4.58 14.46
C SER A 363 22.15 5.45 13.21
N ILE A 364 21.91 4.89 12.04
CA ILE A 364 22.03 5.57 10.73
C ILE A 364 20.80 5.31 9.84
N SER A 365 19.67 4.92 10.44
CA SER A 365 18.49 4.46 9.70
C SER A 365 17.84 5.56 8.84
N TYR A 366 17.88 6.82 9.29
CA TYR A 366 17.32 7.94 8.54
C TYR A 366 18.01 8.19 7.20
N HIS A 367 19.29 7.83 7.09
CA HIS A 367 20.02 8.00 5.84
C HIS A 367 19.41 7.20 4.68
N THR A 368 18.73 6.09 4.95
CA THR A 368 17.98 5.35 3.92
C THR A 368 16.88 6.18 3.27
N LEU A 369 16.24 7.07 4.04
CA LEU A 369 15.20 7.97 3.53
C LEU A 369 15.82 9.09 2.66
N VAL A 370 17.00 9.58 3.07
CA VAL A 370 17.74 10.56 2.26
C VAL A 370 18.12 9.97 0.90
N GLN A 371 18.64 8.73 0.89
CA GLN A 371 19.01 8.04 -0.36
C GLN A 371 17.78 7.73 -1.24
N ALA A 372 16.65 7.46 -0.62
CA ALA A 372 15.42 7.11 -1.32
C ALA A 372 14.61 8.32 -1.82
N ASN A 373 15.01 9.56 -1.54
CA ASN A 373 14.21 10.79 -1.71
C ASN A 373 12.88 10.74 -0.96
N GLU A 374 12.91 10.20 0.26
CA GLU A 374 11.74 10.04 1.13
C GLU A 374 11.91 10.76 2.48
N ARG A 375 12.89 11.66 2.59
CA ARG A 375 13.24 12.34 3.85
C ARG A 375 12.11 13.17 4.44
N ASN A 376 11.15 13.66 3.63
CA ASN A 376 9.98 14.41 4.07
C ASN A 376 8.70 13.55 4.13
N ASN A 377 8.80 12.24 3.94
CA ASN A 377 7.67 11.33 4.04
C ASN A 377 7.42 10.95 5.50
N THR A 378 6.39 11.54 6.12
CA THR A 378 6.05 11.31 7.53
C THR A 378 5.71 9.84 7.84
N ALA A 379 5.18 9.09 6.88
CA ALA A 379 4.92 7.66 7.03
C ALA A 379 6.22 6.85 7.22
N CYS A 380 7.29 7.24 6.52
CA CYS A 380 8.62 6.64 6.68
C CYS A 380 9.33 7.16 7.93
N ILE A 381 9.27 8.47 8.17
CA ILE A 381 9.92 9.14 9.30
C ILE A 381 9.45 8.56 10.63
N LYS A 382 8.19 8.17 10.76
CA LYS A 382 7.62 7.53 11.96
C LYS A 382 8.49 6.36 12.48
N CYS A 383 9.06 5.56 11.58
CA CYS A 383 9.92 4.44 11.94
C CYS A 383 11.42 4.79 11.91
N HIS A 384 11.80 5.93 11.33
CA HIS A 384 13.18 6.35 11.13
C HIS A 384 13.58 7.57 11.96
N SER A 385 12.80 7.89 12.98
CA SER A 385 13.06 8.99 13.92
C SER A 385 12.53 8.66 15.31
N VAL A 386 12.80 9.53 16.27
CA VAL A 386 12.24 9.51 17.61
C VAL A 386 11.40 10.76 17.83
N GLY A 387 10.22 10.63 18.45
CA GLY A 387 9.40 11.76 18.88
C GLY A 387 8.58 12.46 17.80
N LEU A 388 8.35 11.84 16.62
CA LEU A 388 7.41 12.40 15.63
C LEU A 388 5.98 12.38 16.19
N GLY A 389 5.35 13.56 16.22
CA GLY A 389 4.01 13.75 16.76
C GLY A 389 3.95 13.90 18.29
N ASP A 390 5.08 13.77 19.00
CA ASP A 390 5.17 14.03 20.42
C ASP A 390 5.32 15.54 20.68
N LYS A 391 4.65 16.06 21.72
CA LYS A 391 4.76 17.48 22.11
C LYS A 391 6.19 17.90 22.50
N ASN A 392 6.98 16.97 23.04
CA ASN A 392 8.37 17.18 23.42
C ASN A 392 9.36 16.73 22.32
N GLY A 393 8.86 16.19 21.22
CA GLY A 393 9.62 15.83 20.03
C GLY A 393 9.48 16.88 18.92
N PHE A 394 9.00 16.45 17.75
CA PHE A 394 8.77 17.32 16.61
C PHE A 394 7.50 16.90 15.84
N VAL A 395 6.92 17.83 15.09
CA VAL A 395 5.78 17.61 14.21
C VAL A 395 6.15 18.01 12.77
N ASN A 396 6.84 19.13 12.63
CA ASN A 396 7.39 19.57 11.35
C ASN A 396 8.75 18.89 11.13
N VAL A 397 8.96 18.31 9.96
CA VAL A 397 10.22 17.63 9.60
C VAL A 397 11.42 18.59 9.66
N ASN A 398 11.21 19.89 9.43
CA ASN A 398 12.25 20.90 9.58
C ASN A 398 12.74 21.05 11.04
N ASP A 399 11.91 20.64 12.02
CA ASP A 399 12.25 20.70 13.44
C ASP A 399 12.80 19.34 13.97
N MET A 400 12.99 18.37 13.08
CA MET A 400 13.61 17.10 13.43
C MET A 400 15.07 17.28 13.88
N VAL A 401 15.76 18.33 13.41
CA VAL A 401 17.07 18.73 13.88
C VAL A 401 16.99 20.17 14.39
N LEU A 402 17.21 20.33 15.68
CA LEU A 402 17.22 21.65 16.35
C LEU A 402 18.65 22.06 16.66
N PHE A 403 18.96 23.30 16.38
CA PHE A 403 20.26 23.92 16.58
C PHE A 403 20.21 24.85 17.80
N GLU A 404 21.32 25.04 18.51
CA GLU A 404 21.40 25.83 19.75
C GLU A 404 20.80 27.23 19.62
N ASN A 405 20.99 27.87 18.48
CA ASN A 405 20.34 29.14 18.16
C ASN A 405 19.05 28.90 17.37
N ARG A 406 17.95 28.65 18.04
CA ARG A 406 16.61 28.26 17.51
C ARG A 406 16.07 29.05 16.30
N LYS A 407 16.75 30.12 15.85
CA LYS A 407 16.45 30.89 14.63
C LYS A 407 17.20 30.40 13.40
N THR A 408 17.45 29.11 13.31
CA THR A 408 18.20 28.53 12.21
C THR A 408 17.48 28.73 10.88
N ASP A 409 18.14 29.40 9.97
CA ASP A 409 17.60 29.65 8.64
C ASP A 409 17.62 28.37 7.77
N GLN A 410 16.87 28.40 6.68
CA GLN A 410 16.78 27.27 5.76
C GLN A 410 18.15 26.93 5.13
N LYS A 411 19.01 27.91 4.92
CA LYS A 411 20.35 27.73 4.34
C LYS A 411 21.23 26.85 5.23
N THR A 412 21.23 27.08 6.54
CA THR A 412 21.98 26.28 7.51
C THR A 412 21.44 24.84 7.56
N ARG A 413 20.11 24.66 7.52
CA ARG A 413 19.48 23.33 7.44
C ARG A 413 19.90 22.59 6.17
N ASP A 414 19.86 23.24 5.02
CA ASP A 414 20.26 22.65 3.75
C ASP A 414 21.74 22.29 3.71
N GLN A 415 22.61 23.12 4.28
CA GLN A 415 24.04 22.84 4.43
C GLN A 415 24.30 21.63 5.35
N TYR A 416 23.60 21.57 6.48
CA TYR A 416 23.67 20.41 7.38
C TYR A 416 23.33 19.11 6.66
N TRP A 417 22.16 19.05 6.01
CA TRP A 417 21.74 17.83 5.30
C TRP A 417 22.62 17.49 4.11
N LYS A 418 23.16 18.49 3.41
CA LYS A 418 24.16 18.27 2.35
C LYS A 418 25.43 17.64 2.91
N GLU A 419 25.89 18.08 4.08
CA GLU A 419 27.07 17.53 4.70
C GLU A 419 26.84 16.11 5.22
N VAL A 420 25.68 15.84 5.82
CA VAL A 420 25.28 14.47 6.19
C VAL A 420 25.25 13.57 4.95
N ALA A 421 24.61 13.98 3.86
CA ALA A 421 24.57 13.21 2.62
C ALA A 421 25.98 12.93 2.06
N ASN A 422 26.85 13.93 2.04
CA ASN A 422 28.25 13.79 1.58
C ASN A 422 29.06 12.85 2.47
N ALA A 423 28.79 12.85 3.78
CA ALA A 423 29.47 11.99 4.73
C ALA A 423 29.26 10.51 4.48
N PHE A 424 28.09 10.15 3.96
CA PHE A 424 27.73 8.78 3.61
C PHE A 424 28.22 8.41 2.20
N GLY A 425 28.34 9.37 1.28
CA GLY A 425 28.74 9.14 -0.11
C GLY A 425 27.66 8.41 -0.92
N LYS A 426 27.85 8.37 -2.24
CA LYS A 426 26.90 7.71 -3.16
C LYS A 426 26.93 6.17 -3.06
N ASP A 427 28.03 5.59 -2.56
CA ASP A 427 28.33 4.16 -2.64
C ASP A 427 28.07 3.40 -1.32
N VAL A 428 27.34 3.98 -0.36
CA VAL A 428 27.07 3.28 0.90
C VAL A 428 26.20 2.04 0.68
N GLY A 429 25.38 2.03 -0.37
CA GLY A 429 24.50 0.92 -0.67
C GLY A 429 23.49 0.66 0.47
N SER A 430 23.05 -0.58 0.60
CA SER A 430 22.17 -0.94 1.71
C SER A 430 22.91 -0.92 3.05
N ILE A 431 22.48 -0.06 3.98
CA ILE A 431 23.07 0.05 5.33
C ILE A 431 23.02 -1.26 6.12
N ARG A 432 22.10 -2.17 5.77
CA ARG A 432 21.99 -3.49 6.39
C ARG A 432 23.17 -4.40 6.03
N LYS A 433 23.74 -4.22 4.84
CA LYS A 433 24.90 -5.00 4.36
C LYS A 433 26.24 -4.48 4.89
N LEU A 434 26.26 -3.31 5.54
CA LEU A 434 27.47 -2.75 6.11
C LEU A 434 27.95 -3.56 7.31
N SER A 435 29.28 -3.67 7.47
CA SER A 435 29.88 -4.24 8.68
C SER A 435 29.60 -3.34 9.90
N GLU A 436 29.61 -3.92 11.11
CA GLU A 436 29.46 -3.17 12.36
C GLU A 436 30.49 -2.03 12.48
N LYS A 437 31.74 -2.28 12.07
CA LYS A 437 32.82 -1.27 12.05
C LYS A 437 32.45 -0.09 11.14
N LYS A 438 31.91 -0.35 9.95
CA LYS A 438 31.53 0.71 9.00
C LYS A 438 30.30 1.49 9.49
N ARG A 439 29.28 0.82 10.05
CA ARG A 439 28.12 1.48 10.68
C ARG A 439 28.57 2.41 11.82
N MET A 440 29.41 1.92 12.72
CA MET A 440 29.94 2.71 13.83
C MET A 440 30.75 3.93 13.33
N ALA A 441 31.57 3.77 12.29
CA ALA A 441 32.30 4.89 11.71
C ALA A 441 31.38 5.97 11.14
N LEU A 442 30.33 5.58 10.41
CA LEU A 442 29.33 6.49 9.86
C LEU A 442 28.53 7.19 10.96
N SER A 443 28.10 6.45 11.99
CA SER A 443 27.40 7.02 13.14
C SER A 443 28.26 8.06 13.88
N LYS A 444 29.52 7.74 14.15
CA LYS A 444 30.47 8.70 14.75
C LYS A 444 30.69 9.93 13.86
N LYS A 445 30.72 9.75 12.53
CA LYS A 445 30.85 10.86 11.58
C LYS A 445 29.62 11.76 11.61
N TRP A 446 28.41 11.19 11.73
CA TRP A 446 27.19 11.98 11.87
C TRP A 446 27.19 12.79 13.18
N LEU A 447 27.51 12.18 14.31
CA LEU A 447 27.64 12.90 15.60
C LEU A 447 28.67 14.03 15.55
N LYS A 448 29.77 13.89 14.77
CA LYS A 448 30.72 14.99 14.54
C LYS A 448 30.11 16.13 13.72
N ILE A 449 29.26 15.82 12.76
CA ILE A 449 28.54 16.83 11.98
C ILE A 449 27.55 17.56 12.88
N ASP A 450 26.81 16.85 13.74
CA ASP A 450 25.91 17.45 14.73
C ASP A 450 26.68 18.46 15.59
N LYS A 451 27.83 18.06 16.14
CA LYS A 451 28.68 18.96 16.92
C LYS A 451 29.19 20.17 16.13
N LYS A 452 29.59 19.96 14.85
CA LYS A 452 30.04 21.05 13.97
C LYS A 452 28.98 22.11 13.73
N PHE A 453 27.72 21.71 13.62
CA PHE A 453 26.58 22.58 13.37
C PHE A 453 25.89 23.07 14.65
N ALA A 454 26.46 22.82 15.84
CA ALA A 454 25.84 23.11 17.14
C ALA A 454 24.39 22.60 17.24
N VAL A 455 24.21 21.32 16.91
CA VAL A 455 22.89 20.66 17.00
C VAL A 455 22.61 20.37 18.48
N GLU A 456 21.53 20.94 18.99
CA GLU A 456 21.02 20.72 20.35
C GLU A 456 20.26 19.39 20.44
N HIS A 457 19.33 19.15 19.49
CA HIS A 457 18.57 17.90 19.41
C HIS A 457 18.53 17.39 17.98
N ASN A 458 18.91 16.13 17.80
CA ASN A 458 18.77 15.41 16.54
C ASN A 458 17.82 14.23 16.74
N PHE A 459 16.56 14.37 16.30
CA PHE A 459 15.54 13.33 16.42
C PHE A 459 15.60 12.29 15.28
N SER A 460 16.48 12.45 14.31
CA SER A 460 16.67 11.47 13.22
C SER A 460 17.23 10.15 13.73
N ASN A 461 16.98 9.08 13.01
CA ASN A 461 17.36 7.71 13.34
C ASN A 461 16.50 7.06 14.45
N VAL A 462 16.56 5.74 14.52
CA VAL A 462 15.99 4.97 15.63
C VAL A 462 16.94 5.06 16.82
N GLN A 463 16.48 5.65 17.91
CA GLN A 463 17.31 6.00 19.05
C GLN A 463 16.89 5.29 20.34
N CYS A 464 17.53 5.63 21.45
CA CYS A 464 17.31 4.99 22.74
C CYS A 464 15.83 4.99 23.17
N LEU A 465 15.12 6.12 23.00
CA LEU A 465 13.73 6.27 23.39
C LEU A 465 12.72 5.54 22.47
N ASN A 466 13.13 5.01 21.34
CA ASN A 466 12.28 4.11 20.56
C ASN A 466 12.14 2.72 21.21
N CYS A 467 13.10 2.33 22.05
CA CYS A 467 13.12 1.06 22.76
C CYS A 467 12.88 1.21 24.28
N HIS A 468 13.36 2.31 24.85
CA HIS A 468 13.33 2.58 26.27
C HIS A 468 12.40 3.76 26.58
N ASP A 469 11.71 3.69 27.72
CA ASP A 469 11.06 4.89 28.25
C ASP A 469 12.05 5.65 29.13
N GLN A 470 11.87 6.94 29.14
CA GLN A 470 12.59 7.84 30.00
C GLN A 470 11.63 8.83 30.64
N HIS A 471 11.79 9.09 31.93
CA HIS A 471 11.17 10.24 32.56
C HIS A 471 11.91 11.51 32.13
N MET A 472 11.19 12.63 31.97
CA MET A 472 11.80 13.88 31.55
C MET A 472 12.88 14.37 32.53
N ASP A 473 12.70 14.10 33.84
CA ASP A 473 13.65 14.42 34.91
C ASP A 473 14.82 13.46 35.03
N HIS A 474 14.97 12.49 34.13
CA HIS A 474 16.11 11.58 34.19
C HIS A 474 17.46 12.35 34.16
N PRO A 475 18.45 12.04 35.00
CA PRO A 475 18.54 10.89 35.94
C PRO A 475 17.97 11.14 37.35
N PHE A 476 17.37 12.27 37.61
CA PHE A 476 16.96 12.70 38.96
C PHE A 476 15.56 12.22 39.37
N HIS A 477 14.85 11.54 38.46
CA HIS A 477 13.52 11.04 38.77
C HIS A 477 13.54 9.90 39.78
N ILE A 478 12.84 10.10 40.89
CA ILE A 478 12.60 9.09 41.91
C ILE A 478 11.22 8.48 41.68
N SER A 479 11.18 7.20 41.32
CA SER A 479 9.92 6.48 41.13
C SER A 479 9.46 5.85 42.43
N ASN A 480 8.22 6.12 42.85
CA ASN A 480 7.56 5.43 43.96
C ASN A 480 7.02 4.04 43.57
N LYS A 481 7.16 3.64 42.32
CA LYS A 481 6.75 2.33 41.81
C LYS A 481 7.94 1.36 41.83
N PRO A 482 7.71 0.09 42.16
CA PRO A 482 8.76 -0.93 42.09
C PRO A 482 9.30 -1.02 40.67
N ALA A 483 10.59 -1.28 40.53
CA ALA A 483 11.21 -1.46 39.21
C ALA A 483 10.52 -2.63 38.46
N PRO A 484 10.14 -2.45 37.19
CA PRO A 484 9.51 -3.51 36.45
C PRO A 484 10.42 -4.74 36.32
N SER A 485 9.83 -5.92 36.42
CA SER A 485 10.51 -7.20 36.27
C SER A 485 11.20 -7.31 34.89
N ARG A 486 12.13 -8.24 34.75
CA ARG A 486 12.81 -8.50 33.47
C ARG A 486 11.84 -8.89 32.37
N SER A 487 10.80 -9.66 32.68
CA SER A 487 9.76 -10.06 31.74
C SER A 487 8.90 -8.88 31.26
N GLU A 488 8.50 -7.98 32.16
CA GLU A 488 7.76 -6.77 31.83
C GLU A 488 8.58 -5.84 30.95
N LYS A 489 9.87 -5.63 31.26
CA LYS A 489 10.79 -4.86 30.42
C LYS A 489 10.91 -5.46 29.01
N LEU A 490 11.08 -6.79 28.92
CA LEU A 490 11.21 -7.48 27.63
C LEU A 490 9.91 -7.40 26.81
N ASN A 491 8.75 -7.56 27.43
CA ASN A 491 7.46 -7.43 26.79
C ASN A 491 7.25 -6.02 26.23
N LYS A 492 7.63 -4.99 26.99
CA LYS A 492 7.54 -3.60 26.56
C LYS A 492 8.45 -3.31 25.37
N ILE A 493 9.72 -3.72 25.44
CA ILE A 493 10.67 -3.60 24.33
C ILE A 493 10.15 -4.34 23.10
N THR A 494 9.61 -5.54 23.26
CA THR A 494 9.00 -6.31 22.17
C THR A 494 7.88 -5.52 21.50
N LYS A 495 6.96 -4.95 22.28
CA LYS A 495 5.87 -4.11 21.76
C LYS A 495 6.41 -2.91 20.99
N ASN A 496 7.42 -2.22 21.52
CA ASN A 496 8.04 -1.07 20.87
C ASN A 496 8.70 -1.46 19.52
N CYS A 497 9.39 -2.61 19.44
CA CYS A 497 9.95 -3.12 18.20
C CYS A 497 8.86 -3.35 17.14
N LEU A 498 7.72 -3.93 17.53
CA LEU A 498 6.63 -4.28 16.61
C LEU A 498 5.85 -3.07 16.09
N ASN A 499 6.01 -1.88 16.68
CA ASN A 499 5.46 -0.64 16.13
C ASN A 499 6.07 -0.25 14.77
N CYS A 500 7.33 -0.65 14.54
CA CYS A 500 8.06 -0.40 13.28
C CYS A 500 8.22 -1.68 12.46
N HIS A 501 8.46 -2.82 13.13
CA HIS A 501 8.57 -4.15 12.51
C HIS A 501 7.18 -4.81 12.42
N THR A 502 6.29 -4.23 11.62
CA THR A 502 4.95 -4.76 11.34
C THR A 502 5.01 -5.99 10.43
N SER A 503 3.91 -6.72 10.29
CA SER A 503 3.82 -7.86 9.36
C SER A 503 4.10 -7.47 7.90
N GLU A 504 3.83 -6.23 7.53
CA GLU A 504 4.15 -5.70 6.21
C GLU A 504 5.64 -5.38 6.03
N GLN A 505 6.27 -4.77 7.04
CA GLN A 505 7.66 -4.32 6.96
C GLN A 505 8.67 -5.44 7.30
N SER A 506 8.26 -6.41 8.10
CA SER A 506 9.09 -7.50 8.60
C SER A 506 8.27 -8.79 8.70
N PRO A 507 7.77 -9.33 7.57
CA PRO A 507 6.89 -10.50 7.57
C PRO A 507 7.51 -11.72 8.27
N GLU A 508 8.82 -11.86 8.28
CA GLU A 508 9.55 -12.91 8.99
C GLU A 508 9.45 -12.83 10.53
N TRP A 509 8.99 -11.69 11.06
CA TRP A 509 8.74 -11.52 12.49
C TRP A 509 7.39 -12.09 12.94
N TYR A 510 6.58 -12.57 11.99
CA TYR A 510 5.21 -13.01 12.24
C TYR A 510 5.02 -14.46 11.85
N LYS A 511 4.10 -15.13 12.55
CA LYS A 511 3.66 -16.48 12.20
C LYS A 511 2.57 -16.37 11.14
N LYS A 512 2.47 -17.41 10.30
CA LYS A 512 1.31 -17.62 9.43
C LYS A 512 0.54 -18.82 9.96
N ASN A 513 -0.78 -18.74 9.97
CA ASN A 513 -1.65 -19.88 10.23
C ASN A 513 -1.76 -20.78 8.99
N ASP A 514 -2.51 -21.86 9.10
CA ASP A 514 -2.70 -22.83 8.00
C ASP A 514 -3.34 -22.23 6.74
N ARG A 515 -4.02 -21.09 6.89
CA ARG A 515 -4.60 -20.30 5.79
C ARG A 515 -3.63 -19.27 5.20
N GLY A 516 -2.38 -19.23 5.66
CA GLY A 516 -1.39 -18.24 5.23
C GLY A 516 -1.57 -16.83 5.82
N LEU A 517 -2.55 -16.62 6.71
CA LEU A 517 -2.79 -15.35 7.39
C LEU A 517 -1.77 -15.15 8.51
N TYR A 518 -1.36 -13.90 8.77
CA TYR A 518 -0.53 -13.59 9.92
C TYR A 518 -1.31 -13.77 11.23
N ASP A 519 -0.79 -14.63 12.09
CA ASP A 519 -1.38 -15.01 13.39
C ASP A 519 -0.48 -14.56 14.55
N GLY A 520 -0.20 -13.27 14.59
CA GLY A 520 0.61 -12.64 15.61
C GLY A 520 2.12 -12.83 15.46
N PRO A 521 2.91 -12.21 16.35
CA PRO A 521 4.37 -12.22 16.29
C PRO A 521 4.99 -13.59 16.53
N ASN A 522 6.02 -13.93 15.79
CA ASN A 522 6.88 -15.07 16.06
C ASN A 522 7.81 -14.75 17.25
N GLN A 523 7.36 -14.99 18.46
CA GLN A 523 8.07 -14.63 19.69
C GLN A 523 9.53 -15.12 19.73
N LYS A 524 9.79 -16.35 19.25
CA LYS A 524 11.15 -16.92 19.20
C LYS A 524 12.05 -16.11 18.26
N TYR A 525 11.53 -15.72 17.11
CA TYR A 525 12.28 -14.91 16.14
C TYR A 525 12.49 -13.48 16.63
N VAL A 526 11.43 -12.85 17.18
CA VAL A 526 11.50 -11.49 17.75
C VAL A 526 12.55 -11.43 18.87
N GLN A 527 12.56 -12.39 19.81
CA GLN A 527 13.56 -12.46 20.86
C GLN A 527 14.98 -12.63 20.31
N LYS A 528 15.16 -13.45 19.25
CA LYS A 528 16.45 -13.59 18.56
C LYS A 528 16.93 -12.25 18.01
N MET A 529 16.03 -11.46 17.41
CA MET A 529 16.38 -10.15 16.84
C MET A 529 16.66 -9.11 17.92
N ILE A 530 15.88 -9.10 19.02
CA ILE A 530 16.15 -8.24 20.17
C ILE A 530 17.56 -8.50 20.72
N ARG A 531 17.97 -9.76 20.90
CA ARG A 531 19.33 -10.10 21.38
C ARG A 531 20.45 -9.55 20.50
N LYS A 532 20.23 -9.46 19.17
CA LYS A 532 21.22 -8.89 18.25
C LYS A 532 21.48 -7.41 18.47
N VAL A 533 20.47 -6.66 18.86
CA VAL A 533 20.54 -5.20 19.06
C VAL A 533 20.53 -4.80 20.53
N ALA A 534 20.35 -5.74 21.44
CA ALA A 534 20.30 -5.48 22.88
C ALA A 534 21.57 -4.76 23.36
N CYS A 535 21.36 -3.76 24.21
CA CYS A 535 22.43 -3.07 24.88
C CYS A 535 23.11 -4.00 25.91
N PRO A 536 24.43 -3.86 26.15
CA PRO A 536 25.10 -4.56 27.21
C PRO A 536 24.46 -4.18 28.56
N LEU A 537 24.26 -5.18 29.42
CA LEU A 537 23.92 -4.95 30.81
C LEU A 537 25.18 -4.45 31.52
N ASN A 538 25.03 -3.45 32.37
CA ASN A 538 26.11 -2.98 33.21
C ASN A 538 26.35 -3.99 34.35
#